data_26b3b9745e63ef853d2d75dec097a7a3
#
_entry.id   26b3b9745e63ef853d2d75dec097a7a3
#
_cell.length_a   1.000
_cell.length_b   1.000
_cell.length_c   1.000
_cell.angle_alpha   90.00
_cell.angle_beta   90.00
_cell.angle_gamma   90.00
#
_symmetry.space_group_name_H-M   'P 1'
#
loop_
_entity.id
_entity.type
_entity.pdbx_description
1 polymer ?
#
loop_
_entity_poly.entity_id
_entity_poly.type
_entity_poly.pdbx_seq_one_letter_code
_entity_poly.pdbx_strand_id
1 'polypeptide(L)'
;MSGTRVVVVLGGAPEDRARVTADLLVAPARTALVLTGHPEAVDPRLDVSGDGPVEVRVDDPTARLEAYRSGAADPDDDVLAALAAGGDTPLAAVLGWEYARRAAASGFWEIVVVELDGELTAVRRIAAAGELAAFVESRWPANVRFASMAAGGGADVRVREAHRLALLAGDVADFLAGPVEILDAGGGTDRTAEMAALARGAVTPSVAPDGSGGYRVECPAPTRPSAPVSVEGDRLRLEFDGFRTVVPLSPLLCRCLLTDSAYEPDPGRVVMRFLPDPDLWPPNLVPSGCSDRAG
;
A
#
# COMPACT_ATOMS: atom_id res chain seq x y z
N MET A 1 8.03 -26.74 0.08
CA MET A 1 8.18 -25.96 1.33
C MET A 1 7.03 -24.95 1.33
N SER A 2 6.15 -24.98 2.32
CA SER A 2 5.09 -23.99 2.49
C SER A 2 5.76 -22.66 2.84
N GLY A 3 5.48 -21.58 2.09
CA GLY A 3 6.00 -20.26 2.42
C GLY A 3 5.41 -19.75 3.74
N THR A 4 6.08 -18.78 4.38
CA THR A 4 5.57 -18.09 5.58
C THR A 4 4.24 -17.43 5.26
N ARG A 5 3.21 -17.68 6.06
CA ARG A 5 1.91 -17.00 5.97
C ARG A 5 2.03 -15.63 6.63
N VAL A 6 1.52 -14.60 5.98
CA VAL A 6 1.49 -13.24 6.54
C VAL A 6 0.05 -12.81 6.73
N VAL A 7 -0.29 -12.40 7.94
CA VAL A 7 -1.64 -11.98 8.32
C VAL A 7 -1.59 -10.59 8.94
N VAL A 8 -2.43 -9.71 8.46
CA VAL A 8 -2.65 -8.38 9.04
C VAL A 8 -3.98 -8.42 9.79
N VAL A 9 -3.96 -8.12 11.08
CA VAL A 9 -5.15 -8.00 11.92
C VAL A 9 -5.37 -6.51 12.20
N LEU A 10 -6.53 -6.01 11.84
CA LEU A 10 -6.87 -4.61 11.97
C LEU A 10 -8.28 -4.42 12.55
N GLY A 11 -8.65 -3.19 12.88
CA GLY A 11 -9.96 -2.89 13.49
C GLY A 11 -10.05 -3.29 14.95
N GLY A 12 -11.19 -3.03 15.58
CA GLY A 12 -11.48 -3.37 16.96
C GLY A 12 -10.55 -2.74 18.02
N ALA A 13 -10.81 -3.09 19.28
CA ALA A 13 -9.92 -2.78 20.38
C ALA A 13 -8.66 -3.66 20.38
N PRO A 14 -7.59 -3.32 21.10
CA PRO A 14 -6.39 -4.16 21.21
C PRO A 14 -6.70 -5.61 21.64
N GLU A 15 -7.64 -5.78 22.56
CA GLU A 15 -8.07 -7.11 23.04
C GLU A 15 -8.80 -7.92 21.98
N ASP A 16 -9.53 -7.26 21.07
CA ASP A 16 -10.21 -7.93 19.97
C ASP A 16 -9.20 -8.46 18.96
N ARG A 17 -8.17 -7.66 18.64
CA ARG A 17 -7.07 -8.08 17.76
C ARG A 17 -6.27 -9.22 18.38
N ALA A 18 -5.93 -9.10 19.67
CA ALA A 18 -5.22 -10.15 20.40
C ALA A 18 -6.01 -11.48 20.38
N ARG A 19 -7.34 -11.42 20.55
CA ARG A 19 -8.20 -12.61 20.47
C ARG A 19 -8.17 -13.23 19.08
N VAL A 20 -8.29 -12.44 17.99
CA VAL A 20 -8.21 -12.93 16.62
C VAL A 20 -6.84 -13.54 16.34
N THR A 21 -5.76 -12.88 16.81
CA THR A 21 -4.39 -13.39 16.72
C THR A 21 -4.26 -14.73 17.44
N ALA A 22 -4.80 -14.86 18.65
CA ALA A 22 -4.79 -16.13 19.39
C ALA A 22 -5.55 -17.22 18.65
N ASP A 23 -6.73 -16.93 18.12
CA ASP A 23 -7.51 -17.90 17.36
C ASP A 23 -6.77 -18.42 16.11
N LEU A 24 -5.94 -17.58 15.49
CA LEU A 24 -5.05 -17.97 14.39
C LEU A 24 -3.91 -18.88 14.83
N LEU A 25 -3.40 -18.72 16.05
CA LEU A 25 -2.15 -19.33 16.53
C LEU A 25 -2.38 -20.54 17.45
N VAL A 26 -3.59 -20.72 18.00
CA VAL A 26 -3.92 -21.86 18.89
C VAL A 26 -3.96 -23.21 18.16
N ALA A 27 -4.06 -23.26 16.83
CA ALA A 27 -3.90 -24.49 16.06
C ALA A 27 -2.41 -24.91 15.99
N PRO A 28 -2.08 -26.22 15.87
CA PRO A 28 -0.91 -26.86 16.49
C PRO A 28 0.41 -26.11 16.29
N ALA A 29 1.16 -26.02 17.38
CA ALA A 29 2.57 -25.57 17.57
C ALA A 29 3.22 -24.97 16.29
N ARG A 30 2.86 -23.74 15.96
CA ARG A 30 3.46 -23.00 14.85
C ARG A 30 4.43 -21.96 15.38
N THR A 31 5.60 -21.88 14.80
CA THR A 31 6.50 -20.76 15.07
C THR A 31 5.86 -19.47 14.51
N ALA A 32 5.55 -18.54 15.39
CA ALA A 32 4.85 -17.32 15.03
C ALA A 32 5.56 -16.08 15.55
N LEU A 33 5.59 -15.01 14.72
CA LEU A 33 5.98 -13.69 15.13
C LEU A 33 4.74 -12.78 15.13
N VAL A 34 4.47 -12.14 16.26
CA VAL A 34 3.41 -11.13 16.40
C VAL A 34 4.05 -9.76 16.55
N LEU A 35 3.73 -8.84 15.66
CA LEU A 35 4.12 -7.44 15.70
C LEU A 35 2.91 -6.61 16.15
N THR A 36 2.97 -6.02 17.33
CA THR A 36 1.86 -5.27 17.92
C THR A 36 2.33 -3.97 18.59
N GLY A 37 1.49 -2.93 18.54
CA GLY A 37 1.67 -1.72 19.35
C GLY A 37 1.29 -1.90 20.82
N HIS A 38 0.60 -3.00 21.17
CA HIS A 38 0.00 -3.26 22.48
C HIS A 38 0.43 -4.61 23.06
N PRO A 39 1.72 -4.76 23.43
CA PRO A 39 2.21 -6.03 23.98
C PRO A 39 1.51 -6.43 25.29
N GLU A 40 0.90 -5.48 25.98
CA GLU A 40 0.12 -5.70 27.21
C GLU A 40 -1.25 -6.37 26.95
N ALA A 41 -1.75 -6.29 25.73
CA ALA A 41 -3.04 -6.86 25.33
C ALA A 41 -2.94 -8.30 24.78
N VAL A 42 -1.76 -8.92 24.85
CA VAL A 42 -1.55 -10.28 24.34
C VAL A 42 -2.48 -11.27 25.04
N ASP A 43 -3.16 -12.07 24.25
CA ASP A 43 -4.13 -13.07 24.77
C ASP A 43 -3.39 -14.14 25.60
N PRO A 44 -3.84 -14.42 26.83
CA PRO A 44 -3.19 -15.38 27.72
C PRO A 44 -3.19 -16.84 27.21
N ARG A 45 -3.94 -17.15 26.15
CA ARG A 45 -3.89 -18.46 25.50
C ARG A 45 -2.61 -18.70 24.71
N LEU A 46 -1.84 -17.63 24.39
CA LEU A 46 -0.58 -17.72 23.67
C LEU A 46 0.57 -17.97 24.64
N ASP A 47 1.37 -19.01 24.38
CA ASP A 47 2.64 -19.20 25.09
C ASP A 47 3.71 -18.29 24.49
N VAL A 48 3.89 -17.14 25.12
CA VAL A 48 4.90 -16.12 24.81
C VAL A 48 6.11 -16.20 25.71
N SER A 49 6.29 -17.30 26.43
CA SER A 49 7.52 -17.55 27.18
C SER A 49 8.73 -17.58 26.23
N GLY A 50 9.90 -17.16 26.68
CA GLY A 50 11.08 -17.04 25.80
C GLY A 50 11.46 -18.30 25.03
N ASP A 51 10.98 -19.48 25.48
CA ASP A 51 11.13 -20.77 24.80
C ASP A 51 9.85 -21.21 24.08
N GLY A 52 8.79 -20.40 24.10
CA GLY A 52 7.50 -20.68 23.45
C GLY A 52 7.55 -20.54 21.92
N PRO A 53 6.56 -21.12 21.23
CA PRO A 53 6.49 -21.05 19.78
C PRO A 53 6.10 -19.65 19.25
N VAL A 54 5.61 -18.76 20.12
CA VAL A 54 5.13 -17.42 19.74
C VAL A 54 6.06 -16.36 20.32
N GLU A 55 6.66 -15.57 19.43
CA GLU A 55 7.41 -14.38 19.82
C GLU A 55 6.57 -13.11 19.57
N VAL A 56 6.40 -12.29 20.59
CA VAL A 56 5.72 -11.00 20.49
C VAL A 56 6.76 -9.88 20.51
N ARG A 57 6.70 -9.00 19.53
CA ARG A 57 7.56 -7.82 19.44
C ARG A 57 6.74 -6.56 19.33
N VAL A 58 7.20 -5.54 20.06
CA VAL A 58 6.60 -4.21 19.99
C VAL A 58 6.90 -3.58 18.63
N ASP A 59 5.86 -3.13 17.99
CA ASP A 59 5.96 -2.32 16.77
C ASP A 59 6.17 -0.85 17.17
N ASP A 60 7.43 -0.45 17.34
CA ASP A 60 7.82 0.92 17.69
C ASP A 60 8.35 1.66 16.45
N PRO A 61 7.51 2.52 15.82
CA PRO A 61 7.90 3.30 14.67
C PRO A 61 9.04 4.28 14.93
N THR A 62 9.10 4.83 16.16
CA THR A 62 10.12 5.82 16.55
C THR A 62 11.48 5.16 16.65
N ALA A 63 11.58 4.03 17.36
CA ALA A 63 12.82 3.28 17.48
C ALA A 63 13.34 2.79 16.12
N ARG A 64 12.45 2.40 15.20
CA ARG A 64 12.85 2.01 13.84
C ARG A 64 13.38 3.18 13.02
N LEU A 65 12.76 4.35 13.14
CA LEU A 65 13.23 5.55 12.45
C LEU A 65 14.58 6.00 12.97
N GLU A 66 14.82 5.93 14.29
CA GLU A 66 16.11 6.20 14.91
C GLU A 66 17.19 5.20 14.45
N ALA A 67 16.87 3.91 14.42
CA ALA A 67 17.77 2.88 13.92
C ALA A 67 18.12 3.10 12.43
N TYR A 68 17.16 3.51 11.62
CA TYR A 68 17.37 3.87 10.23
C TYR A 68 18.33 5.06 10.09
N ARG A 69 18.11 6.12 10.85
CA ARG A 69 18.97 7.31 10.89
C ARG A 69 20.39 6.98 11.32
N SER A 70 20.54 6.17 12.36
CA SER A 70 21.85 5.77 12.91
C SER A 70 22.63 4.85 11.94
N GLY A 71 21.95 4.10 11.10
CA GLY A 71 22.56 3.22 10.10
C GLY A 71 22.86 3.90 8.78
N ALA A 72 22.37 5.12 8.54
CA ALA A 72 22.66 5.89 7.34
C ALA A 72 24.08 6.51 7.45
N ALA A 73 24.94 6.28 6.48
CA ALA A 73 26.34 6.73 6.49
C ALA A 73 26.48 8.27 6.45
N ASP A 74 25.44 8.96 6.01
CA ASP A 74 25.35 10.43 5.98
C ASP A 74 23.87 10.79 5.81
N PRO A 75 23.09 10.85 6.91
CA PRO A 75 21.68 11.20 6.81
C PRO A 75 21.60 12.66 6.36
N ASP A 76 21.09 12.89 5.14
CA ASP A 76 20.69 14.23 4.75
C ASP A 76 19.45 14.60 5.59
N ASP A 77 19.72 15.39 6.65
CA ASP A 77 18.70 15.78 7.62
C ASP A 77 17.50 16.46 6.98
N ASP A 78 17.66 17.13 5.82
CA ASP A 78 16.57 17.79 5.13
C ASP A 78 15.61 16.80 4.46
N VAL A 79 16.13 15.72 3.88
CA VAL A 79 15.30 14.65 3.27
C VAL A 79 14.59 13.87 4.37
N LEU A 80 15.33 13.53 5.41
CA LEU A 80 14.76 12.80 6.57
C LEU A 80 13.82 13.68 7.38
N ALA A 81 14.10 14.98 7.53
CA ALA A 81 13.21 15.93 8.20
C ALA A 81 11.90 16.11 7.42
N ALA A 82 11.96 16.19 6.11
CA ALA A 82 10.76 16.26 5.27
C ALA A 82 9.89 14.99 5.35
N LEU A 83 10.54 13.82 5.53
CA LEU A 83 9.88 12.53 5.68
C LEU A 83 9.47 12.23 7.13
N ALA A 84 10.09 12.91 8.11
CA ALA A 84 9.92 12.66 9.54
C ALA A 84 9.06 13.73 10.25
N ALA A 85 8.56 14.72 9.54
CA ALA A 85 7.71 15.75 10.10
C ALA A 85 6.32 15.22 10.47
N GLY A 86 6.23 14.52 11.58
CA GLY A 86 5.01 13.94 12.15
C GLY A 86 5.23 12.49 12.61
N GLY A 87 4.78 12.13 13.80
CA GLY A 87 5.04 10.82 14.43
C GLY A 87 4.59 9.58 13.65
N ASP A 88 3.64 9.70 12.72
CA ASP A 88 3.15 8.64 11.83
C ASP A 88 3.59 8.91 10.38
N THR A 89 4.89 8.88 10.14
CA THR A 89 5.41 9.15 8.80
C THR A 89 5.29 7.93 7.89
N PRO A 90 5.06 8.12 6.58
CA PRO A 90 5.10 7.02 5.62
C PRO A 90 6.40 6.19 5.73
N LEU A 91 7.53 6.82 6.01
CA LEU A 91 8.80 6.12 6.19
C LEU A 91 8.79 5.18 7.39
N ALA A 92 8.29 5.60 8.56
CA ALA A 92 8.23 4.74 9.74
C ALA A 92 7.34 3.50 9.51
N ALA A 93 6.20 3.69 8.83
CA ALA A 93 5.32 2.61 8.43
C ALA A 93 6.00 1.64 7.45
N VAL A 94 6.69 2.16 6.43
CA VAL A 94 7.44 1.35 5.45
C VAL A 94 8.55 0.55 6.13
N LEU A 95 9.26 1.12 7.11
CA LEU A 95 10.27 0.40 7.89
C LEU A 95 9.66 -0.74 8.72
N GLY A 96 8.45 -0.55 9.25
CA GLY A 96 7.69 -1.60 9.92
C GLY A 96 7.34 -2.75 8.98
N TRP A 97 6.85 -2.44 7.79
CA TRP A 97 6.55 -3.42 6.76
C TRP A 97 7.81 -4.14 6.25
N GLU A 98 8.90 -3.43 6.10
CA GLU A 98 10.18 -4.05 5.71
C GLU A 98 10.65 -5.06 6.77
N TYR A 99 10.45 -4.76 8.06
CA TYR A 99 10.73 -5.71 9.12
C TYR A 99 9.86 -6.97 8.99
N ALA A 100 8.54 -6.82 8.80
CA ALA A 100 7.63 -7.95 8.60
C ALA A 100 8.01 -8.77 7.34
N ARG A 101 8.37 -8.10 6.24
CA ARG A 101 8.83 -8.73 5.00
C ARG A 101 10.08 -9.57 5.22
N ARG A 102 11.09 -9.03 5.93
CA ARG A 102 12.32 -9.77 6.26
C ARG A 102 12.05 -10.94 7.17
N ALA A 103 11.19 -10.77 8.16
CA ALA A 103 10.77 -11.86 9.03
C ALA A 103 10.12 -12.99 8.23
N ALA A 104 9.20 -12.67 7.32
CA ALA A 104 8.57 -13.65 6.45
C ALA A 104 9.58 -14.33 5.50
N ALA A 105 10.52 -13.59 4.95
CA ALA A 105 11.55 -14.12 4.05
C ALA A 105 12.61 -14.98 4.76
N SER A 106 12.75 -14.86 6.08
CA SER A 106 13.75 -15.62 6.85
C SER A 106 13.52 -17.13 6.85
N GLY A 107 12.27 -17.56 6.61
CA GLY A 107 11.85 -18.96 6.70
C GLY A 107 11.87 -19.53 8.12
N PHE A 108 12.17 -18.72 9.13
CA PHE A 108 12.15 -19.10 10.53
C PHE A 108 10.72 -19.19 11.08
N TRP A 109 9.83 -18.29 10.61
CA TRP A 109 8.46 -18.19 11.04
C TRP A 109 7.52 -18.90 10.06
N GLU A 110 6.61 -19.72 10.58
CA GLU A 110 5.52 -20.28 9.80
C GLU A 110 4.43 -19.23 9.54
N ILE A 111 4.26 -18.32 10.51
CA ILE A 111 3.29 -17.24 10.42
C ILE A 111 3.87 -15.92 11.00
N VAL A 112 3.62 -14.83 10.31
CA VAL A 112 3.89 -13.46 10.79
C VAL A 112 2.57 -12.74 10.89
N VAL A 113 2.20 -12.28 12.07
CA VAL A 113 1.00 -11.50 12.32
C VAL A 113 1.40 -10.05 12.58
N VAL A 114 0.73 -9.11 11.90
CA VAL A 114 0.92 -7.67 12.11
C VAL A 114 -0.41 -7.09 12.59
N GLU A 115 -0.45 -6.66 13.84
CA GLU A 115 -1.60 -5.98 14.42
C GLU A 115 -1.51 -4.49 14.20
N LEU A 116 -2.55 -3.90 13.60
CA LEU A 116 -2.62 -2.48 13.29
C LEU A 116 -3.76 -1.81 14.04
N ASP A 117 -3.44 -0.69 14.70
CA ASP A 117 -4.39 0.09 15.46
C ASP A 117 -5.28 0.96 14.60
N GLY A 118 -6.56 1.04 15.00
CA GLY A 118 -7.56 1.88 14.35
C GLY A 118 -7.83 1.47 12.90
N GLU A 119 -8.94 1.93 12.36
CA GLU A 119 -9.31 1.63 10.97
C GLU A 119 -8.51 2.50 9.98
N LEU A 120 -8.62 3.82 10.14
CA LEU A 120 -7.99 4.76 9.20
C LEU A 120 -6.46 4.76 9.32
N THR A 121 -5.91 4.66 10.53
CA THR A 121 -4.47 4.57 10.76
C THR A 121 -3.90 3.29 10.16
N ALA A 122 -4.59 2.16 10.30
CA ALA A 122 -4.20 0.89 9.70
C ALA A 122 -4.14 1.00 8.16
N VAL A 123 -5.19 1.56 7.55
CA VAL A 123 -5.24 1.77 6.09
C VAL A 123 -4.12 2.70 5.61
N ARG A 124 -3.85 3.79 6.32
CA ARG A 124 -2.71 4.69 6.03
C ARG A 124 -1.37 3.98 6.11
N ARG A 125 -1.17 3.14 7.13
CA ARG A 125 0.07 2.36 7.26
C ARG A 125 0.25 1.38 6.10
N ILE A 126 -0.83 0.80 5.60
CA ILE A 126 -0.80 -0.09 4.42
C ILE A 126 -0.49 0.72 3.15
N ALA A 127 -1.07 1.92 2.98
CA ALA A 127 -0.83 2.80 1.83
C ALA A 127 0.56 3.43 1.80
N ALA A 128 1.27 3.46 2.92
CA ALA A 128 2.51 4.23 3.13
C ALA A 128 3.61 3.94 2.09
N ALA A 129 3.71 2.70 1.61
CA ALA A 129 4.70 2.33 0.60
C ALA A 129 4.43 3.06 -0.73
N GLY A 130 3.18 3.11 -1.17
CA GLY A 130 2.78 3.86 -2.37
C GLY A 130 2.98 5.37 -2.21
N GLU A 131 2.68 5.91 -1.04
CA GLU A 131 2.88 7.34 -0.74
C GLU A 131 4.36 7.72 -0.72
N LEU A 132 5.21 6.91 -0.09
CA LEU A 132 6.66 7.13 -0.08
C LEU A 132 7.24 7.04 -1.50
N ALA A 133 6.83 6.05 -2.29
CA ALA A 133 7.27 5.93 -3.68
C ALA A 133 6.86 7.15 -4.51
N ALA A 134 5.62 7.63 -4.38
CA ALA A 134 5.13 8.81 -5.09
C ALA A 134 5.87 10.08 -4.66
N PHE A 135 6.14 10.24 -3.36
CA PHE A 135 6.92 11.37 -2.85
C PHE A 135 8.33 11.37 -3.45
N VAL A 136 9.03 10.23 -3.40
CA VAL A 136 10.38 10.11 -3.95
C VAL A 136 10.38 10.39 -5.45
N GLU A 137 9.42 9.83 -6.20
CA GLU A 137 9.33 10.04 -7.64
C GLU A 137 9.07 11.50 -8.02
N SER A 138 8.22 12.20 -7.26
CA SER A 138 7.92 13.61 -7.50
C SER A 138 9.12 14.53 -7.26
N ARG A 139 9.98 14.20 -6.29
CA ARG A 139 11.11 15.03 -5.88
C ARG A 139 12.41 14.66 -6.59
N TRP A 140 12.62 13.37 -6.84
CA TRP A 140 13.76 12.80 -7.53
C TRP A 140 13.28 11.74 -8.55
N PRO A 141 12.86 12.16 -9.75
CA PRO A 141 12.38 11.25 -10.78
C PRO A 141 13.38 10.13 -11.11
N ALA A 142 12.88 8.97 -11.52
CA ALA A 142 13.69 7.78 -11.77
C ALA A 142 14.86 8.05 -12.73
N ASN A 143 14.63 8.80 -13.81
CA ASN A 143 15.67 9.16 -14.77
C ASN A 143 16.81 9.97 -14.12
N VAL A 144 16.51 10.88 -13.17
CA VAL A 144 17.52 11.65 -12.43
C VAL A 144 18.30 10.74 -11.50
N ARG A 145 17.62 9.84 -10.78
CA ARG A 145 18.26 8.88 -9.88
C ARG A 145 19.21 7.96 -10.64
N PHE A 146 18.75 7.35 -11.75
CA PHE A 146 19.58 6.46 -12.57
C PHE A 146 20.77 7.17 -13.23
N ALA A 147 20.56 8.37 -13.77
CA ALA A 147 21.65 9.15 -14.35
C ALA A 147 22.74 9.48 -13.31
N SER A 148 22.36 9.89 -12.11
CA SER A 148 23.28 10.16 -11.01
C SER A 148 24.05 8.92 -10.56
N MET A 149 23.36 7.76 -10.44
CA MET A 149 24.02 6.50 -10.08
C MET A 149 25.00 6.02 -11.14
N ALA A 150 24.69 6.23 -12.43
CA ALA A 150 25.56 5.86 -13.55
C ALA A 150 26.81 6.73 -13.67
N ALA A 151 26.76 7.98 -13.20
CA ALA A 151 27.90 8.91 -13.27
C ALA A 151 29.09 8.55 -12.38
N GLY A 152 28.97 7.50 -11.53
CA GLY A 152 30.05 7.00 -10.66
C GLY A 152 30.49 8.02 -9.60
N GLY A 153 31.17 7.60 -8.56
CA GLY A 153 31.90 8.35 -7.51
C GLY A 153 31.48 9.75 -7.02
N GLY A 154 30.63 10.47 -7.72
CA GLY A 154 30.16 11.83 -7.41
C GLY A 154 28.65 11.96 -7.27
N ALA A 155 27.91 10.86 -7.17
CA ALA A 155 26.45 10.95 -7.00
C ALA A 155 26.13 11.68 -5.69
N ASP A 156 25.27 12.70 -5.79
CA ASP A 156 24.74 13.43 -4.64
C ASP A 156 24.16 12.44 -3.61
N VAL A 157 24.56 12.60 -2.35
CA VAL A 157 24.10 11.75 -1.23
C VAL A 157 22.57 11.69 -1.19
N ARG A 158 21.90 12.83 -1.45
CA ARG A 158 20.42 12.92 -1.51
C ARG A 158 19.83 12.02 -2.57
N VAL A 159 20.43 11.97 -3.73
CA VAL A 159 19.94 11.14 -4.85
C VAL A 159 20.16 9.66 -4.57
N ARG A 160 21.29 9.29 -3.94
CA ARG A 160 21.52 7.91 -3.49
C ARG A 160 20.50 7.47 -2.45
N GLU A 161 20.21 8.34 -1.48
CA GLU A 161 19.22 8.05 -0.46
C GLU A 161 17.81 7.95 -1.05
N ALA A 162 17.43 8.87 -1.94
CA ALA A 162 16.17 8.81 -2.66
C ALA A 162 16.03 7.52 -3.49
N HIS A 163 17.12 7.06 -4.11
CA HIS A 163 17.12 5.78 -4.83
C HIS A 163 16.90 4.60 -3.88
N ARG A 164 17.58 4.58 -2.72
CA ARG A 164 17.40 3.54 -1.69
C ARG A 164 15.98 3.50 -1.14
N LEU A 165 15.39 4.68 -0.88
CA LEU A 165 14.00 4.79 -0.43
C LEU A 165 12.99 4.32 -1.48
N ALA A 166 13.25 4.61 -2.76
CA ALA A 166 12.40 4.14 -3.85
C ALA A 166 12.42 2.60 -3.95
N LEU A 167 13.59 1.97 -3.83
CA LEU A 167 13.71 0.50 -3.81
C LEU A 167 12.99 -0.09 -2.60
N LEU A 168 13.22 0.48 -1.41
CA LEU A 168 12.55 0.03 -0.18
C LEU A 168 11.03 0.11 -0.30
N ALA A 169 10.50 1.23 -0.79
CA ALA A 169 9.07 1.41 -1.01
C ALA A 169 8.51 0.42 -2.03
N GLY A 170 9.25 0.15 -3.11
CA GLY A 170 8.90 -0.84 -4.13
C GLY A 170 8.83 -2.26 -3.54
N ASP A 171 9.87 -2.69 -2.84
CA ASP A 171 9.93 -4.01 -2.20
C ASP A 171 8.77 -4.23 -1.20
N VAL A 172 8.43 -3.20 -0.43
CA VAL A 172 7.30 -3.25 0.53
C VAL A 172 5.96 -3.25 -0.20
N ALA A 173 5.79 -2.46 -1.26
CA ALA A 173 4.57 -2.46 -2.05
C ALA A 173 4.32 -3.83 -2.71
N ASP A 174 5.35 -4.44 -3.28
CA ASP A 174 5.28 -5.78 -3.88
C ASP A 174 4.95 -6.85 -2.82
N PHE A 175 5.54 -6.74 -1.64
CA PHE A 175 5.22 -7.62 -0.51
C PHE A 175 3.75 -7.50 -0.09
N LEU A 176 3.24 -6.28 0.06
CA LEU A 176 1.84 -6.03 0.43
C LEU A 176 0.85 -6.43 -0.67
N ALA A 177 1.23 -6.30 -1.95
CA ALA A 177 0.43 -6.77 -3.08
C ALA A 177 0.40 -8.30 -3.21
N GLY A 178 1.32 -8.98 -2.54
CA GLY A 178 1.41 -10.45 -2.49
C GLY A 178 0.31 -11.11 -1.64
N PRO A 179 0.49 -12.38 -1.27
CA PRO A 179 -0.50 -13.18 -0.54
C PRO A 179 -0.58 -12.80 0.95
N VAL A 180 -0.78 -11.51 1.23
CA VAL A 180 -1.03 -11.01 2.58
C VAL A 180 -2.52 -11.11 2.87
N GLU A 181 -2.88 -11.84 3.91
CA GLU A 181 -4.25 -11.97 4.38
C GLU A 181 -4.60 -10.81 5.31
N ILE A 182 -5.80 -10.26 5.18
CA ILE A 182 -6.29 -9.17 6.03
C ILE A 182 -7.52 -9.66 6.78
N LEU A 183 -7.50 -9.51 8.11
CA LEU A 183 -8.59 -9.87 9.01
C LEU A 183 -9.06 -8.63 9.78
N ASP A 184 -10.36 -8.41 9.82
CA ASP A 184 -10.98 -7.38 10.64
C ASP A 184 -11.40 -7.97 11.99
N ALA A 185 -10.80 -7.48 13.07
CA ALA A 185 -11.11 -7.87 14.44
C ALA A 185 -12.32 -7.12 15.01
N GLY A 186 -12.75 -6.03 14.39
CA GLY A 186 -13.83 -5.17 14.88
C GLY A 186 -15.23 -5.75 14.68
N GLY A 187 -15.36 -6.87 13.96
CA GLY A 187 -16.68 -7.43 13.58
C GLY A 187 -17.51 -6.45 12.73
N GLY A 188 -16.85 -5.43 12.21
CA GLY A 188 -17.41 -4.42 11.33
C GLY A 188 -17.71 -4.96 9.94
N THR A 189 -18.27 -4.11 9.12
CA THR A 189 -18.52 -4.41 7.71
C THR A 189 -17.19 -4.70 7.01
N ASP A 190 -17.20 -5.49 5.93
CA ASP A 190 -16.05 -5.77 5.04
C ASP A 190 -15.30 -4.51 4.55
N ARG A 191 -15.82 -3.33 4.91
CA ARG A 191 -15.34 -2.01 4.48
C ARG A 191 -13.87 -1.73 4.81
N THR A 192 -13.42 -2.06 6.04
CA THR A 192 -12.02 -1.80 6.43
C THR A 192 -11.08 -2.75 5.69
N ALA A 193 -11.47 -4.00 5.50
CA ALA A 193 -10.72 -4.95 4.70
C ALA A 193 -10.67 -4.54 3.21
N GLU A 194 -11.77 -4.05 2.65
CA GLU A 194 -11.83 -3.49 1.29
C GLU A 194 -10.95 -2.25 1.12
N MET A 195 -10.97 -1.33 2.11
CA MET A 195 -10.09 -0.16 2.12
C MET A 195 -8.62 -0.56 2.18
N ALA A 196 -8.29 -1.56 3.01
CA ALA A 196 -6.94 -2.08 3.09
C ALA A 196 -6.49 -2.77 1.78
N ALA A 197 -7.39 -3.51 1.13
CA ALA A 197 -7.13 -4.11 -0.18
C ALA A 197 -6.89 -3.03 -1.25
N LEU A 198 -7.66 -1.95 -1.22
CA LEU A 198 -7.49 -0.81 -2.10
C LEU A 198 -6.15 -0.10 -1.83
N ALA A 199 -5.81 0.14 -0.56
CA ALA A 199 -4.59 0.83 -0.14
C ALA A 199 -3.30 0.10 -0.57
N ARG A 200 -3.32 -1.23 -0.60
CA ARG A 200 -2.17 -2.03 -1.08
C ARG A 200 -2.14 -2.27 -2.59
N GLY A 201 -3.05 -1.67 -3.36
CA GLY A 201 -3.12 -1.85 -4.81
C GLY A 201 -3.54 -3.25 -5.27
N ALA A 202 -4.14 -4.06 -4.37
CA ALA A 202 -4.59 -5.42 -4.67
C ALA A 202 -5.95 -5.47 -5.37
N VAL A 203 -6.49 -4.32 -5.74
CA VAL A 203 -7.78 -4.20 -6.43
C VAL A 203 -7.56 -4.12 -7.93
N THR A 204 -8.21 -4.99 -8.66
CA THR A 204 -8.24 -4.94 -10.13
C THR A 204 -9.57 -4.32 -10.57
N PRO A 205 -9.56 -3.18 -11.27
CA PRO A 205 -10.78 -2.61 -11.82
C PRO A 205 -11.45 -3.56 -12.81
N SER A 206 -12.75 -3.63 -12.78
CA SER A 206 -13.51 -4.30 -13.86
C SER A 206 -13.63 -3.36 -15.05
N VAL A 207 -13.51 -3.89 -16.25
CA VAL A 207 -13.57 -3.13 -17.50
C VAL A 207 -14.60 -3.78 -18.43
N ALA A 208 -15.56 -3.00 -18.87
CA ALA A 208 -16.58 -3.44 -19.84
C ALA A 208 -16.82 -2.37 -20.89
N PRO A 209 -17.21 -2.74 -22.14
CA PRO A 209 -17.70 -1.78 -23.13
C PRO A 209 -18.93 -1.04 -22.59
N ASP A 210 -19.03 0.27 -22.83
CA ASP A 210 -20.16 1.10 -22.37
C ASP A 210 -21.33 1.18 -23.37
N GLY A 211 -21.24 0.47 -24.48
CA GLY A 211 -22.24 0.46 -25.55
C GLY A 211 -22.24 1.70 -26.45
N SER A 212 -21.45 2.72 -26.14
CA SER A 212 -21.33 3.97 -26.90
C SER A 212 -19.97 4.11 -27.60
N GLY A 213 -19.18 3.04 -27.61
CA GLY A 213 -17.84 3.02 -28.18
C GLY A 213 -16.72 3.35 -27.19
N GLY A 214 -17.06 3.51 -25.91
CA GLY A 214 -16.11 3.67 -24.82
C GLY A 214 -16.07 2.46 -23.90
N TYR A 215 -15.42 2.65 -22.76
CA TYR A 215 -15.26 1.65 -21.71
C TYR A 215 -15.78 2.20 -20.39
N ARG A 216 -16.60 1.40 -19.71
CA ARG A 216 -16.97 1.58 -18.31
C ARG A 216 -15.96 0.84 -17.44
N VAL A 217 -15.33 1.54 -16.52
CA VAL A 217 -14.36 1.00 -15.56
C VAL A 217 -14.94 1.17 -14.17
N GLU A 218 -14.99 0.09 -13.40
CA GLU A 218 -15.49 0.11 -12.04
C GLU A 218 -14.37 -0.30 -11.09
N CYS A 219 -14.09 0.55 -10.11
CA CYS A 219 -13.12 0.29 -9.06
C CYS A 219 -13.85 0.23 -7.73
N PRO A 220 -13.78 -0.88 -6.98
CA PRO A 220 -14.29 -0.93 -5.62
C PRO A 220 -13.74 0.23 -4.80
N ALA A 221 -14.63 0.93 -4.09
CA ALA A 221 -14.28 2.07 -3.27
C ALA A 221 -15.31 2.18 -2.14
N PRO A 222 -15.03 1.62 -0.97
CA PRO A 222 -16.00 1.57 0.15
C PRO A 222 -16.33 2.95 0.71
N THR A 223 -15.55 3.97 0.36
CA THR A 223 -15.84 5.37 0.66
C THR A 223 -15.70 6.24 -0.58
N ARG A 224 -16.36 7.39 -0.56
CA ARG A 224 -16.24 8.39 -1.61
C ARG A 224 -14.81 8.94 -1.66
N PRO A 225 -14.18 9.03 -2.85
CA PRO A 225 -12.91 9.74 -3.01
C PRO A 225 -13.03 11.20 -2.56
N SER A 226 -12.00 11.71 -1.89
CA SER A 226 -11.93 13.09 -1.40
C SER A 226 -11.52 14.09 -2.50
N ALA A 227 -10.97 13.60 -3.61
CA ALA A 227 -10.59 14.38 -4.78
C ALA A 227 -11.12 13.73 -6.07
N PRO A 228 -11.20 14.50 -7.17
CA PRO A 228 -11.50 13.95 -8.48
C PRO A 228 -10.51 12.86 -8.86
N VAL A 229 -11.02 11.81 -9.50
CA VAL A 229 -10.21 10.74 -10.07
C VAL A 229 -9.35 11.30 -11.21
N SER A 230 -8.09 10.92 -11.24
CA SER A 230 -7.18 11.35 -12.30
C SER A 230 -6.39 10.19 -12.89
N VAL A 231 -5.90 10.37 -14.11
CA VAL A 231 -5.00 9.43 -14.80
C VAL A 231 -3.64 10.09 -14.90
N GLU A 232 -2.62 9.41 -14.40
CA GLU A 232 -1.22 9.83 -14.45
C GLU A 232 -0.39 8.75 -15.17
N GLY A 233 -0.11 8.96 -16.44
CA GLY A 233 0.57 7.97 -17.27
C GLY A 233 -0.26 6.69 -17.44
N ASP A 234 0.26 5.57 -16.95
CA ASP A 234 -0.38 4.25 -16.98
C ASP A 234 -1.15 3.90 -15.69
N ARG A 235 -1.48 4.91 -14.89
CA ARG A 235 -2.03 4.71 -13.55
C ARG A 235 -3.26 5.57 -13.30
N LEU A 236 -4.25 4.96 -12.67
CA LEU A 236 -5.41 5.62 -12.11
C LEU A 236 -5.10 6.03 -10.68
N ARG A 237 -5.31 7.30 -10.35
CA ARG A 237 -5.10 7.84 -9.01
C ARG A 237 -6.45 8.10 -8.34
N LEU A 238 -6.60 7.53 -7.16
CA LEU A 238 -7.73 7.71 -6.26
C LEU A 238 -7.21 8.30 -4.94
N GLU A 239 -7.82 9.39 -4.49
CA GLU A 239 -7.53 9.99 -3.18
C GLU A 239 -8.72 9.82 -2.25
N PHE A 240 -8.44 9.38 -1.03
CA PHE A 240 -9.41 9.24 0.06
C PHE A 240 -8.94 10.06 1.26
N ASP A 241 -9.84 10.31 2.20
CA ASP A 241 -9.47 11.00 3.43
C ASP A 241 -8.38 10.20 4.17
N GLY A 242 -7.15 10.70 4.04
CA GLY A 242 -5.99 10.18 4.75
C GLY A 242 -5.11 9.20 4.01
N PHE A 243 -5.41 8.79 2.78
CA PHE A 243 -4.48 8.03 1.96
C PHE A 243 -4.76 8.20 0.47
N ARG A 244 -3.74 7.86 -0.32
CA ARG A 244 -3.81 7.82 -1.78
C ARG A 244 -3.54 6.40 -2.25
N THR A 245 -4.28 5.94 -3.24
CA THR A 245 -3.98 4.69 -3.93
C THR A 245 -3.79 4.92 -5.42
N VAL A 246 -3.00 4.04 -6.01
CA VAL A 246 -2.68 4.05 -7.43
C VAL A 246 -2.98 2.68 -8.00
N VAL A 247 -3.86 2.63 -8.98
CA VAL A 247 -4.29 1.39 -9.61
C VAL A 247 -3.74 1.35 -11.04
N PRO A 248 -2.99 0.31 -11.43
CA PRO A 248 -2.46 0.22 -12.78
C PRO A 248 -3.60 0.09 -13.80
N LEU A 249 -3.48 0.84 -14.90
CA LEU A 249 -4.39 0.74 -16.03
C LEU A 249 -3.91 -0.34 -16.99
N SER A 250 -4.86 -1.04 -17.60
CA SER A 250 -4.52 -1.95 -18.70
C SER A 250 -3.96 -1.18 -19.90
N PRO A 251 -3.12 -1.80 -20.75
CA PRO A 251 -2.61 -1.15 -21.98
C PRO A 251 -3.70 -0.59 -22.89
N LEU A 252 -4.90 -1.16 -22.84
CA LEU A 252 -6.07 -0.66 -23.54
C LEU A 252 -6.51 0.71 -23.00
N LEU A 253 -6.65 0.82 -21.69
CA LEU A 253 -7.10 2.06 -21.03
C LEU A 253 -6.05 3.16 -21.06
N CYS A 254 -4.75 2.83 -21.12
CA CYS A 254 -3.67 3.81 -21.31
C CYS A 254 -3.77 4.56 -22.66
N ARG A 255 -4.60 4.07 -23.59
CA ARG A 255 -4.86 4.70 -24.89
C ARG A 255 -6.24 5.37 -24.94
N CYS A 256 -6.83 5.61 -23.79
CA CYS A 256 -8.15 6.23 -23.64
C CYS A 256 -8.05 7.46 -22.73
N LEU A 257 -8.98 8.38 -22.94
CA LEU A 257 -9.15 9.56 -22.08
C LEU A 257 -10.22 9.27 -21.03
N LEU A 258 -9.94 9.56 -19.79
CA LEU A 258 -10.96 9.60 -18.73
C LEU A 258 -11.87 10.81 -18.97
N THR A 259 -13.14 10.56 -19.23
CA THR A 259 -14.11 11.62 -19.59
C THR A 259 -15.10 11.90 -18.48
N ASP A 260 -15.35 10.94 -17.60
CA ASP A 260 -16.29 11.09 -16.49
C ASP A 260 -15.94 10.14 -15.34
N SER A 261 -16.28 10.53 -14.12
CA SER A 261 -16.18 9.69 -12.94
C SER A 261 -17.27 10.00 -11.93
N ALA A 262 -17.90 8.97 -11.37
CA ALA A 262 -18.95 9.08 -10.37
C ALA A 262 -18.72 8.05 -9.25
N TYR A 263 -19.09 8.42 -8.03
CA TYR A 263 -19.12 7.50 -6.90
C TYR A 263 -20.54 6.97 -6.71
N GLU A 264 -20.68 5.65 -6.72
CA GLU A 264 -21.90 4.93 -6.40
C GLU A 264 -21.79 4.34 -4.98
N PRO A 265 -22.55 4.84 -3.98
CA PRO A 265 -22.41 4.41 -2.58
C PRO A 265 -22.89 2.98 -2.34
N ASP A 266 -23.77 2.46 -3.17
CA ASP A 266 -24.26 1.09 -3.17
C ASP A 266 -24.03 0.48 -4.57
N PRO A 267 -23.09 -0.46 -4.73
CA PRO A 267 -22.36 -1.25 -3.71
C PRO A 267 -21.03 -0.66 -3.22
N GLY A 268 -20.78 0.66 -3.30
CA GLY A 268 -19.50 1.26 -2.92
C GLY A 268 -18.42 1.10 -3.97
N ARG A 269 -18.52 1.91 -5.03
CA ARG A 269 -17.54 1.88 -6.14
C ARG A 269 -17.42 3.24 -6.81
N VAL A 270 -16.26 3.46 -7.41
CA VAL A 270 -16.07 4.54 -8.37
C VAL A 270 -16.29 3.98 -9.76
N VAL A 271 -17.20 4.59 -10.49
CA VAL A 271 -17.49 4.28 -11.89
C VAL A 271 -16.88 5.36 -12.76
N MET A 272 -16.10 4.95 -13.74
CA MET A 272 -15.38 5.84 -14.63
C MET A 272 -15.71 5.51 -16.07
N ARG A 273 -15.71 6.52 -16.91
CA ARG A 273 -15.88 6.37 -18.35
C ARG A 273 -14.62 6.77 -19.10
N PHE A 274 -14.15 5.86 -19.92
CA PHE A 274 -12.99 6.05 -20.78
C PHE A 274 -13.44 6.04 -22.25
N LEU A 275 -12.98 7.01 -23.03
CA LEU A 275 -13.17 7.02 -24.48
C LEU A 275 -11.83 6.86 -25.18
N PRO A 276 -11.79 6.17 -26.33
CA PRO A 276 -10.58 6.10 -27.15
C PRO A 276 -9.99 7.49 -27.41
N ASP A 277 -8.71 7.65 -27.17
CA ASP A 277 -7.99 8.88 -27.48
C ASP A 277 -7.79 8.94 -29.01
N PRO A 278 -8.36 9.94 -29.71
CA PRO A 278 -8.26 10.05 -31.15
C PRO A 278 -6.83 10.16 -31.67
N ASP A 279 -5.89 10.65 -30.84
CA ASP A 279 -4.48 10.77 -31.21
C ASP A 279 -3.72 9.42 -31.10
N LEU A 280 -4.24 8.48 -30.31
CA LEU A 280 -3.60 7.19 -30.03
C LEU A 280 -4.32 6.00 -30.71
N TRP A 281 -5.55 6.20 -31.20
CA TRP A 281 -6.33 5.15 -31.85
C TRP A 281 -6.38 5.34 -33.36
N PRO A 282 -6.39 4.24 -34.13
CA PRO A 282 -6.63 4.32 -35.55
C PRO A 282 -7.99 5.00 -35.87
N PRO A 283 -8.05 5.94 -36.82
CA PRO A 283 -9.28 6.71 -37.09
C PRO A 283 -10.52 5.88 -37.37
N ASN A 284 -10.34 4.70 -37.96
CA ASN A 284 -11.43 3.77 -38.28
C ASN A 284 -11.97 3.00 -37.07
N LEU A 285 -11.31 3.11 -35.89
CA LEU A 285 -11.71 2.47 -34.65
C LEU A 285 -12.20 3.49 -33.60
N VAL A 286 -12.13 4.78 -33.92
CA VAL A 286 -12.68 5.85 -33.06
C VAL A 286 -14.18 5.97 -33.33
N PRO A 287 -15.06 5.84 -32.32
CA PRO A 287 -16.50 6.03 -32.53
C PRO A 287 -16.83 7.41 -33.07
N SER A 288 -17.76 7.49 -34.00
CA SER A 288 -18.11 8.73 -34.74
C SER A 288 -18.61 9.90 -33.86
N GLY A 289 -18.79 9.72 -32.56
CA GLY A 289 -19.22 10.75 -31.61
C GLY A 289 -18.10 11.40 -30.83
N CYS A 290 -16.82 10.97 -30.99
CA CYS A 290 -15.68 11.52 -30.23
C CYS A 290 -15.02 12.73 -30.90
N SER A 291 -15.34 13.00 -32.19
CA SER A 291 -14.66 14.03 -32.97
C SER A 291 -15.06 15.48 -32.66
N ASP A 292 -16.15 15.72 -31.92
CA ASP A 292 -16.73 17.07 -31.77
C ASP A 292 -16.32 17.81 -30.45
N ARG A 293 -15.34 17.30 -29.69
CA ARG A 293 -14.91 17.93 -28.41
C ARG A 293 -13.50 18.53 -28.40
N ALA A 294 -12.83 18.61 -29.54
CA ALA A 294 -11.58 19.36 -29.68
C ALA A 294 -11.89 20.77 -30.25
N GLY A 295 -12.44 21.65 -29.41
CA GLY A 295 -12.71 23.05 -29.70
C GLY A 295 -12.50 23.89 -28.45
#